data_ee55ece7511ac62b27536ab435e335f3
#
_entry.id   ee55ece7511ac62b27536ab435e335f3
#
_cell.length_a   1.000
_cell.length_b   1.000
_cell.length_c   1.000
_cell.angle_alpha   90.00
_cell.angle_beta   90.00
_cell.angle_gamma   90.00
#
_symmetry.space_group_name_H-M   'P 1'
#
loop_
_entity.id
_entity.type
_entity.pdbx_description
1 polymer ?
#
loop_
_entity_poly.entity_id
_entity_poly.type
_entity_poly.pdbx_seq_one_letter_code
_entity_poly.pdbx_strand_id
1 'polypeptide(L)'
;MEPRDEGIVVGLLIGEGSFGGDGRQPQITLRMHVRHERLLRWLHDRFPRTRLYGPYHHGGRSYFQWMARGEALVLDLLPLLERNLTPDLDPHAHARLVAMTERYADAIARIGTRAALRA
;
A
#
# COMPACT_ATOMS: atom_id res chain seq x y z
N MET A 1 -7.10 -7.91 11.64
CA MET A 1 -5.84 -8.57 11.25
C MET A 1 -5.00 -8.81 12.48
N GLU A 2 -4.32 -9.94 12.52
CA GLU A 2 -3.44 -10.30 13.63
C GLU A 2 -2.27 -9.32 13.74
N PRO A 3 -1.78 -9.02 14.96
CA PRO A 3 -0.63 -8.12 15.13
C PRO A 3 0.62 -8.57 14.36
N ARG A 4 0.86 -9.87 14.27
CA ARG A 4 1.96 -10.41 13.48
C ARG A 4 1.84 -10.02 12.02
N ASP A 5 0.64 -10.16 11.46
CA ASP A 5 0.40 -9.86 10.05
C ASP A 5 0.50 -8.37 9.78
N GLU A 6 0.00 -7.53 10.68
CA GLU A 6 0.19 -6.08 10.56
C GLU A 6 1.66 -5.70 10.55
N GLY A 7 2.45 -6.31 11.41
CA GLY A 7 3.89 -6.07 11.45
C GLY A 7 4.61 -6.47 10.16
N ILE A 8 4.21 -7.60 9.57
CA ILE A 8 4.75 -8.03 8.28
C ILE A 8 4.42 -7.00 7.19
N VAL A 9 3.18 -6.55 7.13
CA VAL A 9 2.74 -5.57 6.13
C VAL A 9 3.51 -4.27 6.28
N VAL A 10 3.60 -3.74 7.50
CA VAL A 10 4.30 -2.47 7.77
C VAL A 10 5.77 -2.59 7.42
N GLY A 11 6.45 -3.64 7.86
CA GLY A 11 7.86 -3.85 7.58
C GLY A 11 8.14 -4.00 6.08
N LEU A 12 7.27 -4.73 5.37
CA LEU A 12 7.37 -4.90 3.94
C LEU A 12 7.24 -3.55 3.20
N LEU A 13 6.28 -2.73 3.59
CA LEU A 13 6.07 -1.43 2.98
C LEU A 13 7.18 -0.43 3.31
N ILE A 14 7.75 -0.48 4.52
CA ILE A 14 8.91 0.33 4.85
C ILE A 14 10.10 -0.03 3.96
N GLY A 15 10.37 -1.32 3.79
CA GLY A 15 11.55 -1.79 3.06
C GLY A 15 11.42 -1.70 1.55
N GLU A 16 10.26 -2.02 1.00
CA GLU A 16 10.07 -2.20 -0.44
C GLU A 16 8.98 -1.32 -1.05
N GLY A 17 8.16 -0.66 -0.23
CA GLY A 17 7.02 0.08 -0.72
C GLY A 17 7.36 1.44 -1.32
N SER A 18 6.60 1.84 -2.33
CA SER A 18 6.63 3.19 -2.87
C SER A 18 5.33 3.90 -2.52
N PHE A 19 5.43 5.03 -1.84
CA PHE A 19 4.29 5.88 -1.46
C PHE A 19 4.22 7.05 -2.43
N GLY A 20 3.18 7.09 -3.24
CA GLY A 20 3.05 8.12 -4.27
C GLY A 20 1.63 8.25 -4.79
N GLY A 21 1.50 8.39 -6.10
CA GLY A 21 0.19 8.49 -6.72
C GLY A 21 0.29 8.75 -8.21
N ASP A 22 -0.88 8.86 -8.85
CA ASP A 22 -0.98 9.06 -10.28
C ASP A 22 -1.32 10.50 -10.68
N GLY A 23 -1.24 11.43 -9.74
CA GLY A 23 -1.65 12.82 -9.95
C GLY A 23 -3.10 13.09 -9.58
N ARG A 24 -3.94 12.04 -9.47
CA ARG A 24 -5.36 12.17 -9.11
C ARG A 24 -5.66 11.54 -7.76
N GLN A 25 -5.04 10.41 -7.46
CA GLN A 25 -5.24 9.72 -6.20
C GLN A 25 -3.94 9.07 -5.73
N PRO A 26 -3.84 8.79 -4.43
CA PRO A 26 -2.64 8.15 -3.88
C PRO A 26 -2.55 6.69 -4.30
N GLN A 27 -1.32 6.19 -4.36
CA GLN A 27 -1.03 4.79 -4.65
C GLN A 27 0.13 4.33 -3.79
N ILE A 28 0.04 3.08 -3.32
CA ILE A 28 1.18 2.39 -2.72
C ILE A 28 1.47 1.18 -3.59
N THR A 29 2.72 1.04 -4.01
CA THR A 29 3.13 -0.07 -4.89
C THR A 29 4.31 -0.82 -4.31
N LEU A 30 4.37 -2.11 -4.64
CA LEU A 30 5.51 -2.98 -4.38
C LEU A 30 5.89 -3.66 -5.69
N ARG A 31 7.20 -3.70 -5.98
CA ARG A 31 7.74 -4.50 -7.08
C ARG A 31 8.76 -5.45 -6.50
N MET A 32 8.52 -6.76 -6.64
CA MET A 32 9.41 -7.75 -6.10
C MET A 32 9.64 -8.87 -7.11
N HIS A 33 10.82 -9.46 -7.04
CA HIS A 33 11.18 -10.58 -7.88
C HIS A 33 10.16 -11.71 -7.76
N VAL A 34 9.96 -12.45 -8.85
CA VAL A 34 8.98 -13.56 -8.90
C VAL A 34 9.21 -14.62 -7.84
N ARG A 35 10.43 -14.74 -7.29
CA ARG A 35 10.71 -15.66 -6.18
C ARG A 35 9.88 -15.36 -4.93
N HIS A 36 9.36 -14.15 -4.83
CA HIS A 36 8.53 -13.71 -3.69
C HIS A 36 7.03 -13.79 -3.99
N GLU A 37 6.65 -14.56 -4.99
CA GLU A 37 5.24 -14.68 -5.39
C GLU A 37 4.33 -15.08 -4.23
N ARG A 38 4.75 -16.02 -3.40
CA ARG A 38 3.93 -16.47 -2.27
C ARG A 38 3.65 -15.34 -1.28
N LEU A 39 4.66 -14.52 -0.99
CA LEU A 39 4.50 -13.38 -0.10
C LEU A 39 3.53 -12.36 -0.69
N LEU A 40 3.66 -12.07 -1.99
CA LEU A 40 2.79 -11.10 -2.64
C LEU A 40 1.34 -11.59 -2.75
N ARG A 41 1.14 -12.90 -2.97
CA ARG A 41 -0.20 -13.47 -2.97
C ARG A 41 -0.81 -13.47 -1.56
N TRP A 42 0.01 -13.72 -0.54
CA TRP A 42 -0.42 -13.60 0.84
C TRP A 42 -0.88 -12.17 1.13
N LEU A 43 -0.11 -11.17 0.70
CA LEU A 43 -0.47 -9.76 0.87
C LEU A 43 -1.78 -9.43 0.17
N HIS A 44 -1.94 -9.89 -1.07
CA HIS A 44 -3.17 -9.67 -1.83
C HIS A 44 -4.38 -10.34 -1.14
N ASP A 45 -4.20 -11.54 -0.60
CA ASP A 45 -5.27 -12.23 0.12
C ASP A 45 -5.70 -11.48 1.38
N ARG A 46 -4.78 -10.81 2.06
CA ARG A 46 -5.10 -9.98 3.24
C ARG A 46 -5.84 -8.70 2.87
N PHE A 47 -5.61 -8.21 1.64
CA PHE A 47 -6.23 -6.98 1.13
C PHE A 47 -6.83 -7.26 -0.26
N PRO A 48 -7.99 -7.95 -0.31
CA PRO A 48 -8.54 -8.41 -1.60
C PRO A 48 -8.89 -7.31 -2.60
N ARG A 49 -9.06 -6.07 -2.11
CA ARG A 49 -9.33 -4.93 -3.01
C ARG A 49 -8.07 -4.41 -3.70
N THR A 50 -6.88 -4.89 -3.31
CA THR A 50 -5.64 -4.54 -3.99
C THR A 50 -5.51 -5.30 -5.31
N ARG A 51 -4.50 -4.94 -6.10
CA ARG A 51 -4.24 -5.58 -7.39
C ARG A 51 -2.86 -6.23 -7.38
N LEU A 52 -2.75 -7.38 -8.02
CA LEU A 52 -1.47 -8.05 -8.24
C LEU A 52 -1.32 -8.27 -9.73
N TYR A 53 -0.27 -7.68 -10.31
CA TYR A 53 0.01 -7.72 -11.74
C TYR A 53 1.29 -8.48 -12.03
N GLY A 54 1.34 -9.10 -13.18
CA GLY A 54 2.53 -9.81 -13.67
C GLY A 54 2.27 -11.31 -13.79
N PRO A 55 3.34 -12.10 -13.96
CA PRO A 55 4.73 -11.65 -13.91
C PRO A 55 5.14 -10.82 -15.14
N TYR A 56 5.97 -9.83 -14.90
CA TYR A 56 6.58 -9.02 -15.94
C TYR A 56 8.03 -9.43 -16.14
N HIS A 57 8.48 -9.33 -17.39
CA HIS A 57 9.88 -9.62 -17.75
C HIS A 57 10.43 -8.40 -18.46
N HIS A 58 11.41 -7.75 -17.88
CA HIS A 58 11.99 -6.54 -18.44
C HIS A 58 13.45 -6.39 -18.04
N GLY A 59 14.33 -6.23 -19.06
CA GLY A 59 15.75 -6.01 -18.82
C GLY A 59 16.42 -7.13 -18.02
N GLY A 60 16.04 -8.39 -18.25
CA GLY A 60 16.59 -9.53 -17.50
C GLY A 60 15.98 -9.70 -16.11
N ARG A 61 15.00 -8.88 -15.75
CA ARG A 61 14.30 -8.97 -14.46
C ARG A 61 12.94 -9.59 -14.65
N SER A 62 12.53 -10.40 -13.67
CA SER A 62 11.19 -11.00 -13.61
C SER A 62 10.57 -10.60 -12.28
N TYR A 63 9.43 -9.92 -12.33
CA TYR A 63 8.83 -9.37 -11.11
C TYR A 63 7.31 -9.32 -11.18
N PHE A 64 6.71 -9.25 -10.01
CA PHE A 64 5.31 -8.91 -9.83
C PHE A 64 5.19 -7.49 -9.30
N GLN A 65 4.08 -6.84 -9.59
CA GLN A 65 3.73 -5.55 -9.00
C GLN A 65 2.42 -5.67 -8.24
N TRP A 66 2.47 -5.33 -6.96
CA TRP A 66 1.28 -5.20 -6.12
C TRP A 66 0.95 -3.72 -6.00
N MET A 67 -0.33 -3.38 -6.04
CA MET A 67 -0.77 -2.00 -5.97
C MET A 67 -2.01 -1.86 -5.11
N ALA A 68 -2.00 -0.84 -4.23
CA ALA A 68 -3.15 -0.41 -3.47
C ALA A 68 -3.48 1.03 -3.86
N ARG A 69 -4.73 1.25 -4.21
CA ARG A 69 -5.28 2.58 -4.49
C ARG A 69 -6.76 2.59 -4.19
N GLY A 70 -7.42 3.76 -4.25
CA GLY A 70 -8.85 3.87 -3.98
C GLY A 70 -9.19 3.35 -2.60
N GLU A 71 -10.28 2.59 -2.51
CA GLU A 71 -10.77 2.06 -1.23
C GLU A 71 -9.77 1.10 -0.58
N ALA A 72 -9.05 0.32 -1.36
CA ALA A 72 -8.04 -0.57 -0.82
C ALA A 72 -7.00 0.22 -0.02
N LEU A 73 -6.58 1.37 -0.51
CA LEU A 73 -5.63 2.23 0.19
C LEU A 73 -6.30 2.98 1.33
N VAL A 74 -7.39 3.68 1.07
CA VAL A 74 -8.02 4.60 2.02
C VAL A 74 -8.67 3.86 3.19
N LEU A 75 -9.39 2.77 2.91
CA LEU A 75 -10.15 2.06 3.93
C LEU A 75 -9.37 0.93 4.59
N ASP A 76 -8.51 0.25 3.84
CA ASP A 76 -7.85 -0.96 4.35
C ASP A 76 -6.42 -0.70 4.83
N LEU A 77 -5.61 0.04 4.07
CA LEU A 77 -4.20 0.25 4.39
C LEU A 77 -3.91 1.46 5.26
N LEU A 78 -4.51 2.62 4.96
CA LEU A 78 -4.19 3.84 5.71
C LEU A 78 -4.43 3.70 7.21
N PRO A 79 -5.55 3.15 7.68
CA PRO A 79 -5.74 2.99 9.13
C PRO A 79 -4.65 2.13 9.78
N LEU A 80 -4.24 1.06 9.11
CA LEU A 80 -3.18 0.18 9.60
C LEU A 80 -1.84 0.92 9.64
N LEU A 81 -1.51 1.66 8.57
CA LEU A 81 -0.26 2.40 8.50
C LEU A 81 -0.22 3.54 9.52
N GLU A 82 -1.32 4.27 9.68
CA GLU A 82 -1.38 5.40 10.62
C GLU A 82 -1.18 4.95 12.07
N ARG A 83 -1.68 3.77 12.46
CA ARG A 83 -1.50 3.29 13.83
C ARG A 83 -0.16 2.59 14.07
N ASN A 84 0.55 2.17 13.02
CA ASN A 84 1.80 1.40 13.15
C ASN A 84 3.04 2.10 12.66
N LEU A 85 2.93 2.87 11.57
CA LEU A 85 4.07 3.56 10.98
C LEU A 85 4.21 4.94 11.59
N THR A 86 4.90 4.99 12.73
CA THR A 86 5.12 6.21 13.49
C THR A 86 6.51 6.80 13.19
N PRO A 87 6.74 8.10 13.52
CA PRO A 87 8.08 8.70 13.37
C PRO A 87 9.14 7.96 14.19
N ASP A 88 8.74 7.38 15.33
CA ASP A 88 9.67 6.66 16.19
C ASP A 88 10.10 5.34 15.56
N LEU A 89 9.20 4.68 14.82
CA LEU A 89 9.55 3.42 14.16
C LEU A 89 10.48 3.67 12.97
N ASP A 90 10.06 4.57 12.06
CA ASP A 90 10.87 4.91 10.87
C ASP A 90 10.49 6.31 10.41
N PRO A 91 11.32 7.33 10.72
CA PRO A 91 11.01 8.71 10.37
C PRO A 91 10.96 8.94 8.86
N HIS A 92 11.78 8.23 8.08
CA HIS A 92 11.81 8.40 6.62
C HIS A 92 10.52 7.89 5.96
N ALA A 93 10.10 6.66 6.29
CA ALA A 93 8.88 6.10 5.74
C ALA A 93 7.65 6.86 6.23
N HIS A 94 7.65 7.28 7.49
CA HIS A 94 6.56 8.10 8.04
C HIS A 94 6.43 9.41 7.27
N ALA A 95 7.54 10.08 6.98
CA ALA A 95 7.54 11.33 6.21
C ALA A 95 6.95 11.13 4.80
N ARG A 96 7.25 9.98 4.16
CA ARG A 96 6.67 9.67 2.86
C ARG A 96 5.16 9.40 2.93
N LEU A 97 4.73 8.74 3.99
CA LEU A 97 3.29 8.52 4.23
C LEU A 97 2.57 9.85 4.40
N VAL A 98 3.11 10.75 5.23
CA VAL A 98 2.54 12.07 5.46
C VAL A 98 2.50 12.88 4.16
N ALA A 99 3.59 12.89 3.40
CA ALA A 99 3.64 13.62 2.13
C ALA A 99 2.57 13.14 1.15
N MET A 100 2.38 11.82 1.06
CA MET A 100 1.34 11.24 0.20
C MET A 100 -0.06 11.65 0.66
N THR A 101 -0.35 11.52 1.96
CA THR A 101 -1.67 11.83 2.49
C THR A 101 -2.00 13.32 2.43
N GLU A 102 -1.02 14.20 2.56
CA GLU A 102 -1.21 15.63 2.41
C GLU A 102 -1.46 16.01 0.95
N ARG A 103 -0.64 15.47 0.04
CA ARG A 103 -0.80 15.77 -1.39
C ARG A 103 -2.16 15.36 -1.92
N TYR A 104 -2.68 14.23 -1.49
CA TYR A 104 -3.92 13.66 -1.98
C TYR A 104 -5.07 13.73 -0.96
N ALA A 105 -5.02 14.71 -0.04
CA ALA A 105 -6.01 14.83 1.03
C ALA A 105 -7.45 14.91 0.50
N ASP A 106 -7.68 15.65 -0.58
CA ASP A 106 -9.02 15.79 -1.16
C ASP A 106 -9.52 14.47 -1.75
N ALA A 107 -8.66 13.75 -2.46
CA ALA A 107 -9.01 12.44 -3.03
C ALA A 107 -9.32 11.43 -1.92
N ILE A 108 -8.52 11.42 -0.87
CA ILE A 108 -8.71 10.53 0.28
C ILE A 108 -10.05 10.80 0.94
N ALA A 109 -10.38 12.08 1.19
CA ALA A 109 -11.65 12.47 1.79
C ALA A 109 -12.82 12.06 0.91
N ARG A 110 -12.72 12.28 -0.41
CA ARG A 110 -13.77 11.94 -1.37
C ARG A 110 -14.02 10.44 -1.41
N ILE A 111 -12.97 9.64 -1.43
CA ILE A 111 -13.07 8.17 -1.45
C ILE A 111 -13.72 7.67 -0.17
N GLY A 112 -13.31 8.19 0.98
CA GLY A 112 -13.88 7.83 2.28
C GLY A 112 -15.35 8.20 2.39
N THR A 113 -15.72 9.39 1.96
CA THR A 113 -17.11 9.85 1.98
C THR A 113 -17.99 9.01 1.07
N ARG A 114 -17.53 8.72 -0.14
CA ARG A 114 -18.28 7.88 -1.09
C ARG A 114 -18.51 6.48 -0.54
N ALA A 115 -17.49 5.88 0.09
CA ALA A 115 -17.63 4.57 0.72
C ALA A 115 -18.64 4.59 1.87
N ALA A 116 -18.60 5.64 2.72
CA ALA A 116 -19.54 5.79 3.82
C ALA A 116 -20.99 5.92 3.34
N LEU A 117 -21.21 6.59 2.20
CA LEU A 117 -22.56 6.76 1.64
C LEU A 117 -23.16 5.47 1.09
N ARG A 118 -22.31 4.48 0.74
CA ARG A 118 -22.79 3.19 0.28
C ARG A 118 -23.09 2.21 1.42
N ALA A 119 -22.55 2.49 2.58
CA ALA A 119 -22.65 1.61 3.75
C ALA A 119 -24.06 1.62 4.37
#